data_e8a7681cb3c4fac364b932f56b706b06
#
_entry.id   e8a7681cb3c4fac364b932f56b706b06
#
_cell.length_a   1.000
_cell.length_b   1.000
_cell.length_c   1.000
_cell.angle_alpha   90.00
_cell.angle_beta   90.00
_cell.angle_gamma   90.00
#
_symmetry.space_group_name_H-M   'P 1'
#
loop_
_entity.id
_entity.type
_entity.pdbx_description
1 polymer ?
#
loop_
_entity_poly.entity_id
_entity_poly.type
_entity_poly.pdbx_seq_one_letter_code
_entity_poly.pdbx_strand_id
1 'polypeptide(L)'
;SKLMGQGLRFRSLYDGEERLDRARAKGFVPTSECPSPSLAHRWEYLHTLHFPEGTLKNWENLDDVELVIRPTQQWLINYLPLKSVDAEKRIAKTAVAGTYRLDRVVRKKWEETAWIENTLEGLDEPGEWALNSRKGLLYYWPKQERPSKNITAPGLRELIRIEGKNNEALTGDV
;
A
#
# COMPACT_ATOMS: atom_id res chain seq x y z
N SER A 1 -3.16 -16.52 -14.43
CA SER A 1 -2.20 -15.40 -14.47
C SER A 1 -2.01 -14.93 -15.90
N LYS A 2 -1.89 -13.63 -16.13
CA LYS A 2 -1.57 -13.05 -17.44
C LYS A 2 -0.18 -12.43 -17.35
N LEU A 3 0.71 -12.76 -18.28
CA LEU A 3 1.98 -12.07 -18.44
C LEU A 3 1.71 -10.63 -18.88
N MET A 4 2.22 -9.70 -18.12
CA MET A 4 2.22 -8.27 -18.40
C MET A 4 3.68 -7.83 -18.62
N GLY A 5 3.91 -6.65 -19.16
CA GLY A 5 5.27 -6.12 -19.24
C GLY A 5 5.91 -6.00 -17.86
N GLN A 6 7.19 -6.38 -17.73
CA GLN A 6 7.92 -6.22 -16.47
C GLN A 6 7.95 -4.73 -16.06
N GLY A 7 7.81 -4.47 -14.75
CA GLY A 7 7.83 -3.12 -14.21
C GLY A 7 6.51 -2.37 -14.30
N LEU A 8 5.48 -2.91 -14.96
CA LEU A 8 4.17 -2.28 -14.99
C LEU A 8 3.53 -2.32 -13.61
N ARG A 9 3.12 -1.17 -13.10
CA ARG A 9 2.47 -1.01 -11.79
C ARG A 9 1.16 -0.24 -11.92
N PHE A 10 0.13 -0.74 -11.28
CA PHE A 10 -1.17 -0.10 -11.17
C PHE A 10 -1.81 -0.46 -9.82
N ARG A 11 -2.77 0.33 -9.38
CA ARG A 11 -3.45 0.17 -8.08
C ARG A 11 -4.93 -0.16 -8.19
N SER A 12 -5.44 -0.25 -9.39
CA SER A 12 -6.84 -0.57 -9.66
C SER A 12 -6.92 -1.59 -10.76
N LEU A 13 -7.83 -2.52 -10.62
CA LEU A 13 -8.16 -3.53 -11.62
C LEU A 13 -9.67 -3.60 -11.75
N TYR A 14 -10.14 -3.84 -12.95
CA TYR A 14 -11.58 -3.96 -13.26
C TYR A 14 -11.84 -5.26 -13.99
N ASP A 15 -12.95 -5.90 -13.67
CA ASP A 15 -13.54 -6.99 -14.44
C ASP A 15 -14.85 -6.48 -15.06
N GLY A 16 -14.80 -6.11 -16.35
CA GLY A 16 -15.84 -5.33 -16.97
C GLY A 16 -15.93 -3.93 -16.35
N GLU A 17 -17.07 -3.59 -15.78
CA GLU A 17 -17.31 -2.31 -15.08
C GLU A 17 -17.09 -2.41 -13.57
N GLU A 18 -16.91 -3.62 -13.04
CA GLU A 18 -16.69 -3.82 -11.62
C GLU A 18 -15.26 -3.56 -11.23
N ARG A 19 -15.05 -2.64 -10.26
CA ARG A 19 -13.74 -2.46 -9.64
C ARG A 19 -13.47 -3.61 -8.67
N LEU A 20 -12.33 -4.25 -8.84
CA LEU A 20 -11.90 -5.38 -8.03
C LEU A 20 -11.11 -4.92 -6.81
N ASP A 21 -11.22 -5.69 -5.72
CA ASP A 21 -10.48 -5.45 -4.51
C ASP A 21 -9.05 -5.97 -4.64
N ARG A 22 -8.11 -5.20 -4.11
CA ARG A 22 -6.72 -5.61 -4.05
C ARG A 22 -6.53 -6.55 -2.88
N ALA A 23 -5.86 -7.68 -3.09
CA ALA A 23 -5.58 -8.68 -2.07
C ALA A 23 -5.05 -8.03 -0.79
N ARG A 24 -5.76 -8.27 0.31
CA ARG A 24 -5.55 -7.60 1.59
C ARG A 24 -5.33 -8.63 2.70
N ALA A 25 -4.17 -8.58 3.35
CA ALA A 25 -3.93 -9.40 4.53
C ALA A 25 -4.73 -8.88 5.74
N LYS A 26 -4.90 -9.76 6.74
CA LYS A 26 -5.54 -9.40 8.02
C LYS A 26 -4.88 -8.16 8.61
N GLY A 27 -5.70 -7.26 9.12
CA GLY A 27 -5.23 -6.03 9.75
C GLY A 27 -4.57 -6.25 11.10
N PHE A 28 -3.81 -5.26 11.55
CA PHE A 28 -3.10 -5.27 12.82
C PHE A 28 -3.00 -3.86 13.42
N VAL A 29 -2.56 -3.81 14.67
CA VAL A 29 -2.20 -2.56 15.34
C VAL A 29 -0.68 -2.52 15.46
N PRO A 30 -0.01 -1.44 14.99
CA PRO A 30 1.43 -1.26 15.19
C PRO A 30 1.81 -1.32 16.66
N THR A 31 2.92 -1.97 16.97
CA THR A 31 3.45 -2.02 18.34
C THR A 31 4.29 -0.78 18.60
N SER A 32 4.07 -0.15 19.75
CA SER A 32 4.85 1.01 20.19
C SER A 32 5.99 0.52 21.09
N GLU A 33 7.11 0.15 20.50
CA GLU A 33 8.32 -0.22 21.26
C GLU A 33 9.35 0.91 21.29
N CYS A 34 8.98 2.09 20.78
CA CYS A 34 9.95 3.17 20.66
C CYS A 34 10.03 4.01 21.93
N PRO A 35 11.22 4.06 22.59
CA PRO A 35 11.46 5.02 23.66
C PRO A 35 11.26 6.45 23.12
N SER A 36 10.89 7.36 24.01
CA SER A 36 10.63 8.77 23.66
C SER A 36 11.77 9.35 22.82
N PRO A 37 11.55 9.71 21.55
CA PRO A 37 12.64 10.10 20.67
C PRO A 37 13.17 11.48 20.99
N SER A 38 14.47 11.63 20.90
CA SER A 38 15.07 12.94 20.71
C SER A 38 14.58 13.53 19.36
N LEU A 39 14.49 14.83 19.24
CA LEU A 39 14.08 15.55 18.03
C LEU A 39 14.91 15.15 16.78
N ALA A 40 16.13 14.67 16.97
CA ALA A 40 17.04 14.24 15.90
C ALA A 40 16.53 13.00 15.12
N HIS A 41 15.69 12.17 15.71
CA HIS A 41 15.18 10.94 15.09
C HIS A 41 13.76 11.09 14.54
N ARG A 42 13.24 12.30 14.44
CA ARG A 42 11.85 12.55 14.03
C ARG A 42 11.49 11.96 12.66
N TRP A 43 12.40 11.98 11.71
CA TRP A 43 12.21 11.43 10.37
C TRP A 43 12.12 9.91 10.37
N GLU A 44 12.81 9.24 11.26
CA GLU A 44 12.81 7.78 11.33
C GLU A 44 11.43 7.23 11.66
N TYR A 45 10.65 7.93 12.50
CA TYR A 45 9.28 7.53 12.86
C TYR A 45 8.27 7.67 11.73
N LEU A 46 8.55 8.49 10.75
CA LEU A 46 7.70 8.62 9.57
C LEU A 46 7.92 7.47 8.57
N HIS A 47 9.02 6.73 8.72
CA HIS A 47 9.41 5.63 7.82
C HIS A 47 9.46 4.27 8.51
N THR A 48 9.42 4.22 9.83
CA THR A 48 9.64 2.99 10.59
C THR A 48 8.37 2.55 11.30
N LEU A 49 7.98 1.31 11.07
CA LEU A 49 6.86 0.64 11.69
C LEU A 49 7.36 -0.54 12.51
N HIS A 50 6.87 -0.65 13.75
CA HIS A 50 7.00 -1.86 14.56
C HIS A 50 5.69 -2.64 14.48
N PHE A 51 5.76 -3.95 14.30
CA PHE A 51 4.60 -4.79 14.03
C PHE A 51 4.55 -6.04 14.90
N PRO A 52 3.35 -6.62 15.16
CA PRO A 52 3.21 -7.86 15.89
C PRO A 52 3.86 -9.04 15.15
N GLU A 53 4.30 -10.04 15.91
CA GLU A 53 4.89 -11.26 15.36
C GLU A 53 3.97 -11.92 14.33
N GLY A 54 4.56 -12.45 13.26
CA GLY A 54 3.84 -13.15 12.20
C GLY A 54 3.06 -12.26 11.22
N THR A 55 3.05 -10.93 11.43
CA THR A 55 2.25 -10.02 10.59
C THR A 55 2.91 -9.70 9.26
N LEU A 56 4.20 -9.40 9.26
CA LEU A 56 4.97 -9.06 8.06
C LEU A 56 6.14 -10.02 7.87
N LYS A 57 6.49 -10.22 6.61
CA LYS A 57 7.67 -11.00 6.21
C LYS A 57 8.41 -10.31 5.06
N ASN A 58 9.58 -10.79 4.74
CA ASN A 58 10.33 -10.29 3.60
C ASN A 58 9.85 -11.01 2.32
N TRP A 59 8.88 -10.41 1.63
CA TRP A 59 8.35 -10.93 0.35
C TRP A 59 9.36 -10.74 -0.78
N GLU A 60 9.39 -11.68 -1.73
CA GLU A 60 10.22 -11.58 -2.93
C GLU A 60 9.91 -10.32 -3.76
N ASN A 61 8.64 -9.93 -3.83
CA ASN A 61 8.15 -8.75 -4.53
C ASN A 61 7.86 -7.57 -3.59
N LEU A 62 8.71 -7.36 -2.59
CA LEU A 62 8.49 -6.36 -1.52
C LEU A 62 8.18 -4.96 -2.06
N ASP A 63 8.77 -4.58 -3.20
CA ASP A 63 8.53 -3.28 -3.84
C ASP A 63 7.09 -3.07 -4.31
N ASP A 64 6.32 -4.15 -4.47
CA ASP A 64 4.91 -4.10 -4.85
C ASP A 64 3.98 -4.16 -3.63
N VAL A 65 4.52 -4.52 -2.47
CA VAL A 65 3.76 -4.66 -1.22
C VAL A 65 3.59 -3.29 -0.57
N GLU A 66 2.37 -2.97 -0.19
CA GLU A 66 2.03 -1.69 0.42
C GLU A 66 1.48 -1.86 1.84
N LEU A 67 2.02 -1.06 2.74
CA LEU A 67 1.43 -0.81 4.04
C LEU A 67 0.33 0.24 3.87
N VAL A 68 -0.90 -0.12 4.22
CA VAL A 68 -1.99 0.84 4.39
C VAL A 68 -2.17 1.09 5.88
N ILE A 69 -2.10 2.33 6.29
CA ILE A 69 -2.14 2.69 7.71
C ILE A 69 -2.95 3.94 7.97
N ARG A 70 -3.77 3.88 9.01
CA ARG A 70 -4.39 5.04 9.65
C ARG A 70 -3.49 5.47 10.80
N PRO A 71 -2.65 6.50 10.59
CA PRO A 71 -1.76 6.97 11.65
C PRO A 71 -2.56 7.71 12.73
N THR A 72 -1.94 8.67 13.38
CA THR A 72 -2.50 9.43 14.51
C THR A 72 -3.90 10.04 14.25
N GLN A 73 -4.21 10.40 13.00
CA GLN A 73 -5.46 11.09 12.67
C GLN A 73 -6.44 10.15 11.95
N GLN A 74 -7.69 10.10 12.41
CA GLN A 74 -8.70 9.13 11.93
C GLN A 74 -9.14 9.34 10.48
N TRP A 75 -9.08 10.56 9.99
CA TRP A 75 -9.49 10.93 8.63
C TRP A 75 -8.39 10.70 7.60
N LEU A 76 -7.21 10.28 8.02
CA LEU A 76 -6.06 10.12 7.17
C LEU A 76 -5.75 8.64 6.96
N ILE A 77 -5.53 8.26 5.72
CA ILE A 77 -5.00 6.95 5.34
C ILE A 77 -3.73 7.19 4.52
N ASN A 78 -2.66 6.48 4.87
CA ASN A 78 -1.45 6.44 4.06
C ASN A 78 -1.33 5.09 3.35
N TYR A 79 -0.91 5.13 2.09
CA TYR A 79 -0.50 3.99 1.27
C TYR A 79 1.01 4.10 1.07
N LEU A 80 1.76 3.24 1.72
CA LEU A 80 3.22 3.35 1.83
C LEU A 80 3.88 2.09 1.28
N PRO A 81 4.55 2.16 0.12
CA PRO A 81 5.34 1.05 -0.37
C PRO A 81 6.40 0.63 0.66
N LEU A 82 6.54 -0.67 0.88
CA LEU A 82 7.56 -1.19 1.78
C LEU A 82 8.94 -1.15 1.09
N LYS A 83 9.96 -0.79 1.88
CA LYS A 83 11.36 -0.77 1.46
C LYS A 83 12.12 -1.97 2.02
N SER A 84 11.89 -2.30 3.28
CA SER A 84 12.52 -3.44 3.95
C SER A 84 11.65 -3.95 5.09
N VAL A 85 11.76 -5.24 5.38
CA VAL A 85 11.14 -5.90 6.54
C VAL A 85 12.19 -6.77 7.23
N ASP A 86 12.40 -6.53 8.51
CA ASP A 86 13.16 -7.39 9.41
C ASP A 86 12.14 -8.11 10.31
N ALA A 87 11.81 -9.34 9.94
CA ALA A 87 10.78 -10.11 10.63
C ALA A 87 11.21 -10.54 12.05
N GLU A 88 12.52 -10.73 12.28
CA GLU A 88 13.05 -11.12 13.59
C GLU A 88 12.97 -9.97 14.58
N LYS A 89 13.38 -8.76 14.14
CA LYS A 89 13.27 -7.54 14.94
C LYS A 89 11.87 -6.91 14.90
N ARG A 90 10.99 -7.42 14.05
CA ARG A 90 9.64 -6.90 13.86
C ARG A 90 9.62 -5.41 13.47
N ILE A 91 10.52 -5.04 12.57
CA ILE A 91 10.70 -3.68 12.07
C ILE A 91 10.51 -3.66 10.56
N ALA A 92 9.64 -2.79 10.07
CA ALA A 92 9.49 -2.50 8.66
C ALA A 92 9.84 -1.04 8.37
N LYS A 93 10.43 -0.80 7.20
CA LYS A 93 10.68 0.55 6.68
C LYS A 93 9.90 0.77 5.40
N THR A 94 9.33 1.96 5.26
CA THR A 94 8.63 2.40 4.06
C THR A 94 9.54 3.16 3.12
N ALA A 95 9.26 3.09 1.82
CA ALA A 95 10.03 3.79 0.78
C ALA A 95 9.80 5.31 0.81
N VAL A 96 8.62 5.72 1.30
CA VAL A 96 8.23 7.13 1.44
C VAL A 96 7.77 7.39 2.88
N ALA A 97 7.88 8.65 3.30
CA ALA A 97 7.44 9.05 4.64
C ALA A 97 5.92 8.97 4.77
N GLY A 98 5.45 8.50 5.91
CA GLY A 98 4.08 8.71 6.32
C GLY A 98 3.82 10.19 6.66
N THR A 99 2.57 10.61 6.55
CA THR A 99 2.16 11.98 6.92
C THR A 99 2.34 12.23 8.42
N TYR A 100 2.20 11.19 9.22
CA TYR A 100 2.41 11.19 10.67
C TYR A 100 3.23 9.96 11.08
N ARG A 101 3.67 9.96 12.33
CA ARG A 101 4.40 8.83 12.93
C ARG A 101 3.63 7.52 12.77
N LEU A 102 4.34 6.48 12.35
CA LEU A 102 3.77 5.16 12.11
C LEU A 102 3.71 4.31 13.39
N ASP A 103 4.45 4.70 14.43
CA ASP A 103 4.56 4.00 15.71
C ASP A 103 3.50 4.39 16.75
N ARG A 104 2.64 5.38 16.46
CA ARG A 104 1.60 5.82 17.38
C ARG A 104 0.23 5.32 16.99
N VAL A 105 -0.33 4.52 17.87
CA VAL A 105 -1.76 4.19 17.86
C VAL A 105 -2.52 5.19 18.70
N VAL A 106 -3.36 6.00 18.08
CA VAL A 106 -4.04 7.12 18.75
C VAL A 106 -5.23 6.70 19.59
N ARG A 107 -5.84 5.58 19.30
CA ARG A 107 -6.97 5.09 20.10
C ARG A 107 -6.99 3.57 20.19
N LYS A 108 -6.98 3.07 21.43
CA LYS A 108 -7.20 1.67 21.81
C LYS A 108 -8.56 1.09 21.38
N LYS A 109 -9.36 1.84 20.61
CA LYS A 109 -10.74 1.48 20.23
C LYS A 109 -10.85 0.77 18.90
N TRP A 110 -9.76 0.72 18.12
CA TRP A 110 -9.74 0.10 16.81
C TRP A 110 -8.97 -1.21 16.89
N GLU A 111 -9.58 -2.28 16.46
CA GLU A 111 -8.93 -3.60 16.40
C GLU A 111 -7.84 -3.66 15.35
N GLU A 112 -7.97 -2.83 14.29
CA GLU A 112 -7.02 -2.75 13.19
C GLU A 112 -6.81 -1.29 12.77
N THR A 113 -5.55 -0.86 12.72
CA THR A 113 -5.18 0.47 12.22
C THR A 113 -4.26 0.42 11.02
N ALA A 114 -3.71 -0.75 10.71
CA ALA A 114 -2.84 -1.01 9.59
C ALA A 114 -3.12 -2.38 8.98
N TRP A 115 -2.83 -2.53 7.68
CA TRP A 115 -2.87 -3.79 6.96
C TRP A 115 -1.90 -3.75 5.79
N ILE A 116 -1.65 -4.91 5.20
CA ILE A 116 -0.79 -5.05 4.02
C ILE A 116 -1.65 -5.38 2.82
N GLU A 117 -1.35 -4.73 1.69
CA GLU A 117 -1.98 -5.03 0.41
C GLU A 117 -0.98 -5.57 -0.61
N ASN A 118 -1.51 -6.27 -1.59
CA ASN A 118 -0.78 -6.83 -2.72
C ASN A 118 0.18 -7.96 -2.36
N THR A 119 -0.22 -8.80 -1.43
CA THR A 119 0.46 -10.07 -1.17
C THR A 119 -0.31 -11.23 -1.75
N LEU A 120 0.38 -12.30 -2.16
CA LEU A 120 -0.29 -13.49 -2.68
C LEU A 120 -1.04 -14.25 -1.57
N GLU A 121 -0.55 -14.17 -0.34
CA GLU A 121 -1.21 -14.77 0.81
C GLU A 121 -2.49 -14.03 1.24
N GLY A 122 -2.58 -12.74 0.91
CA GLY A 122 -3.78 -11.95 1.13
C GLY A 122 -4.81 -12.09 0.01
N LEU A 123 -4.55 -12.93 -1.00
CA LEU A 123 -5.51 -13.28 -2.05
C LEU A 123 -6.36 -14.45 -1.54
N ASP A 124 -7.29 -14.18 -0.63
CA ASP A 124 -8.04 -15.19 0.12
C ASP A 124 -9.56 -15.15 -0.12
N GLU A 125 -10.04 -14.17 -0.89
CA GLU A 125 -11.46 -14.06 -1.27
C GLU A 125 -11.65 -13.93 -2.80
N PRO A 126 -12.77 -14.45 -3.35
CA PRO A 126 -13.14 -14.22 -4.74
C PRO A 126 -13.36 -12.72 -5.04
N GLY A 127 -12.79 -12.25 -6.12
CA GLY A 127 -12.84 -10.83 -6.53
C GLY A 127 -11.55 -10.09 -6.24
N GLU A 128 -10.62 -10.70 -5.54
CA GLU A 128 -9.34 -10.10 -5.20
C GLU A 128 -8.27 -10.33 -6.27
N TRP A 129 -7.28 -9.45 -6.27
CA TRP A 129 -6.14 -9.53 -7.16
C TRP A 129 -4.83 -9.08 -6.49
N ALA A 130 -3.72 -9.62 -6.97
CA ALA A 130 -2.36 -9.24 -6.58
C ALA A 130 -1.45 -9.14 -7.81
N LEU A 131 -0.46 -8.24 -7.75
CA LEU A 131 0.51 -7.99 -8.82
C LEU A 131 1.92 -8.31 -8.35
N ASN A 132 2.66 -9.05 -9.17
CA ASN A 132 4.11 -9.15 -9.06
C ASN A 132 4.74 -8.46 -10.29
N SER A 133 5.11 -7.20 -10.14
CA SER A 133 5.64 -6.40 -11.24
C SER A 133 7.01 -6.88 -11.72
N ARG A 134 7.82 -7.49 -10.85
CA ARG A 134 9.13 -8.06 -11.21
C ARG A 134 8.98 -9.22 -12.18
N LYS A 135 7.99 -10.08 -11.96
CA LYS A 135 7.69 -11.23 -12.83
C LYS A 135 6.72 -10.88 -13.95
N GLY A 136 6.12 -9.68 -13.95
CA GLY A 136 5.07 -9.31 -14.88
C GLY A 136 3.81 -10.18 -14.73
N LEU A 137 3.49 -10.64 -13.52
CA LEU A 137 2.39 -11.54 -13.26
C LEU A 137 1.28 -10.83 -12.50
N LEU A 138 0.06 -10.94 -13.02
CA LEU A 138 -1.17 -10.58 -12.35
C LEU A 138 -1.86 -11.86 -11.88
N TYR A 139 -2.16 -11.93 -10.59
CA TYR A 139 -2.97 -12.95 -9.97
C TYR A 139 -4.35 -12.38 -9.71
N TYR A 140 -5.38 -13.12 -10.08
CA TYR A 140 -6.77 -12.73 -9.87
C TYR A 140 -7.60 -13.97 -9.55
N TRP A 141 -8.39 -13.90 -8.52
CA TRP A 141 -9.39 -14.91 -8.15
C TRP A 141 -10.77 -14.44 -8.61
N PRO A 142 -11.29 -14.96 -9.72
CA PRO A 142 -12.58 -14.53 -10.24
C PRO A 142 -13.72 -14.86 -9.28
N LYS A 143 -14.74 -13.99 -9.20
CA LYS A 143 -15.99 -14.26 -8.49
C LYS A 143 -16.83 -15.33 -9.16
N GLN A 144 -16.62 -15.55 -10.45
CA GLN A 144 -17.27 -16.56 -11.27
C GLN A 144 -16.25 -17.61 -11.72
N GLU A 145 -16.69 -18.69 -12.35
CA GLU A 145 -15.79 -19.75 -12.87
C GLU A 145 -14.66 -19.21 -13.73
N ARG A 146 -14.91 -18.10 -14.45
CA ARG A 146 -13.92 -17.45 -15.33
C ARG A 146 -14.01 -15.94 -15.20
N PRO A 147 -12.88 -15.23 -15.36
CA PRO A 147 -12.92 -13.78 -15.47
C PRO A 147 -13.71 -13.37 -16.74
N SER A 148 -14.25 -12.18 -16.75
CA SER A 148 -14.82 -11.60 -17.96
C SER A 148 -13.73 -11.45 -19.04
N LYS A 149 -14.15 -11.21 -20.28
CA LYS A 149 -13.19 -10.99 -21.36
C LYS A 149 -12.45 -9.65 -21.26
N ASN A 150 -12.92 -8.76 -20.39
CA ASN A 150 -12.47 -7.36 -20.31
C ASN A 150 -11.83 -7.06 -18.94
N ILE A 151 -10.70 -7.69 -18.63
CA ILE A 151 -9.88 -7.29 -17.50
C ILE A 151 -9.09 -6.06 -17.87
N THR A 152 -9.32 -4.96 -17.16
CA THR A 152 -8.73 -3.65 -17.47
C THR A 152 -8.00 -3.06 -16.29
N ALA A 153 -6.81 -2.51 -16.53
CA ALA A 153 -6.07 -1.72 -15.57
C ALA A 153 -5.80 -0.32 -16.14
N PRO A 154 -5.92 0.76 -15.32
CA PRO A 154 -5.58 2.11 -15.77
C PRO A 154 -4.09 2.20 -16.13
N GLY A 155 -3.79 2.70 -17.33
CA GLY A 155 -2.42 2.90 -17.79
C GLY A 155 -1.92 4.34 -17.66
N LEU A 156 -2.82 5.31 -17.51
CA LEU A 156 -2.48 6.71 -17.40
C LEU A 156 -2.30 7.11 -15.93
N ARG A 157 -1.23 7.83 -15.63
CA ARG A 157 -1.00 8.39 -14.29
C ARG A 157 -1.73 9.72 -14.10
N GLU A 158 -1.88 10.46 -15.17
CA GLU A 158 -2.50 11.79 -15.19
C GLU A 158 -3.45 11.87 -16.40
N LEU A 159 -4.64 12.38 -16.20
CA LEU A 159 -5.60 12.68 -17.26
C LEU A 159 -5.50 14.13 -17.70
N ILE A 160 -5.27 15.03 -16.76
CA ILE A 160 -5.14 16.47 -16.97
C ILE A 160 -3.96 16.94 -16.15
N ARG A 161 -3.10 17.74 -16.77
CA ARG A 161 -1.96 18.38 -16.10
C ARG A 161 -2.01 19.88 -16.36
N ILE A 162 -2.05 20.65 -15.27
CA ILE A 162 -2.05 22.11 -15.32
C ILE A 162 -0.77 22.59 -14.64
N GLU A 163 0.08 23.29 -15.37
CA GLU A 163 1.37 23.77 -14.89
C GLU A 163 1.49 25.29 -15.05
N GLY A 164 1.83 25.97 -13.96
CA GLY A 164 2.29 27.35 -13.99
C GLY A 164 3.79 27.43 -14.28
N LYS A 165 4.25 28.48 -14.97
CA LYS A 165 5.68 28.68 -15.28
C LYS A 165 6.52 29.10 -14.07
N ASN A 166 5.91 29.76 -13.10
CA ASN A 166 6.52 30.19 -11.83
C ASN A 166 5.41 30.49 -10.82
N ASN A 167 5.79 30.85 -9.59
CA ASN A 167 4.83 31.19 -8.52
C ASN A 167 3.98 32.45 -8.81
N GLU A 168 4.34 33.25 -9.84
CA GLU A 168 3.63 34.45 -10.25
C GLU A 168 2.65 34.18 -11.41
N ALA A 169 2.79 33.03 -12.09
CA ALA A 169 1.91 32.61 -13.16
C ALA A 169 0.74 31.81 -12.58
N LEU A 170 -0.28 32.50 -12.10
CA LEU A 170 -1.55 31.86 -11.78
C LEU A 170 -2.11 31.22 -13.04
N THR A 171 -2.53 29.96 -12.93
CA THR A 171 -3.39 29.34 -13.96
C THR A 171 -4.69 30.15 -13.96
N GLY A 172 -4.93 30.88 -15.02
CA GLY A 172 -6.20 31.61 -15.17
C GLY A 172 -7.39 30.65 -15.09
N ASP A 173 -8.54 31.20 -14.83
CA ASP A 173 -9.80 30.46 -14.72
C ASP A 173 -9.98 29.51 -15.92
N VAL A 174 -10.18 28.24 -15.63
CA VAL A 174 -10.52 27.17 -16.57
C VAL A 174 -12.02 27.03 -16.63
#